data_059ca4987f3f29a74143b90d1a8fca4c
#
_entry.id   059ca4987f3f29a74143b90d1a8fca4c
#
_cell.length_a   1.000
_cell.length_b   1.000
_cell.length_c   1.000
_cell.angle_alpha   90.00
_cell.angle_beta   90.00
_cell.angle_gamma   90.00
#
_symmetry.space_group_name_H-M   'P 1'
#
loop_
_entity.id
_entity.type
_entity.pdbx_description
1 polymer ?
#
loop_
_entity_poly.entity_id
_entity_poly.type
_entity_poly.pdbx_seq_one_letter_code
_entity_poly.pdbx_strand_id
1 'polypeptide(L)'
;MKKFCGIVVLLLFSALITNINGRANSCTWPPIFSFTKKAGNSTSGNTNVSKNFITGIATYYASQFEGNVTATGETFHHSDLTAASNYFALNTWVKVTNILTGKSIVVRINDRMHPRMSEKGRVLDLTLTGAKQLRIVNRGVAKVKIEPVSENQATTEN
;
A
#
# COMPACT_ATOMS: atom_id res chain seq x y z
N MET A 1 -21.28 39.18 -39.19
CA MET A 1 -22.27 38.56 -40.09
C MET A 1 -21.59 37.43 -40.83
N LYS A 2 -21.90 36.19 -40.53
CA LYS A 2 -21.97 35.03 -41.43
C LYS A 2 -22.46 33.84 -40.61
N LYS A 3 -23.72 33.52 -40.78
CA LYS A 3 -24.42 32.31 -40.34
C LYS A 3 -24.06 31.17 -41.27
N PHE A 4 -23.81 29.98 -40.75
CA PHE A 4 -23.97 28.69 -41.43
C PHE A 4 -24.56 27.73 -40.40
N CYS A 5 -25.74 27.46 -40.48
CA CYS A 5 -26.75 26.58 -41.05
C CYS A 5 -26.23 25.15 -41.24
N GLY A 6 -26.72 24.28 -40.38
CA GLY A 6 -27.33 22.98 -40.51
C GLY A 6 -26.52 21.88 -41.19
N ILE A 7 -26.59 20.70 -40.58
CA ILE A 7 -27.19 19.50 -41.19
C ILE A 7 -27.28 18.45 -40.08
N VAL A 8 -28.54 18.16 -39.72
CA VAL A 8 -28.93 16.96 -38.95
C VAL A 8 -28.90 15.80 -39.94
N VAL A 9 -28.06 14.82 -39.74
CA VAL A 9 -28.16 13.53 -40.44
C VAL A 9 -28.61 12.47 -39.45
N LEU A 10 -29.91 12.24 -39.49
CA LEU A 10 -30.61 11.13 -38.87
C LEU A 10 -30.40 9.91 -39.79
N LEU A 11 -29.56 8.95 -39.36
CA LEU A 11 -29.51 7.64 -40.00
C LEU A 11 -30.06 6.59 -39.03
N LEU A 12 -31.32 6.24 -39.32
CA LEU A 12 -31.98 5.01 -38.88
C LEU A 12 -31.24 3.82 -39.49
N PHE A 13 -30.65 3.00 -38.67
CA PHE A 13 -30.26 1.64 -39.06
C PHE A 13 -31.07 0.63 -38.26
N SER A 14 -31.98 0.02 -39.04
CA SER A 14 -32.87 -1.03 -38.64
C SER A 14 -32.14 -2.32 -38.25
N ALA A 15 -32.78 -2.99 -37.32
CA ALA A 15 -32.52 -4.32 -36.78
C ALA A 15 -32.02 -5.37 -37.80
N LEU A 16 -31.01 -6.10 -37.37
CA LEU A 16 -30.81 -7.51 -37.76
C LEU A 16 -30.39 -8.29 -36.50
N ILE A 17 -31.41 -8.95 -35.95
CA ILE A 17 -31.25 -9.96 -34.91
C ILE A 17 -30.65 -11.20 -35.58
N THR A 18 -29.38 -11.43 -35.45
CA THR A 18 -28.78 -12.75 -35.71
C THR A 18 -28.58 -13.49 -34.40
N ASN A 19 -29.44 -14.46 -34.19
CA ASN A 19 -29.42 -15.45 -33.16
C ASN A 19 -28.20 -16.36 -33.37
N ILE A 20 -27.10 -16.13 -32.65
CA ILE A 20 -25.98 -17.07 -32.61
C ILE A 20 -26.04 -17.80 -31.27
N ASN A 21 -26.61 -19.01 -31.34
CA ASN A 21 -26.38 -20.07 -30.34
C ASN A 21 -24.88 -20.39 -30.29
N GLY A 22 -24.13 -19.67 -29.48
CA GLY A 22 -22.72 -19.93 -29.21
C GLY A 22 -22.57 -20.46 -27.79
N ARG A 23 -22.27 -21.75 -27.72
CA ARG A 23 -21.89 -22.53 -26.56
C ARG A 23 -21.26 -21.73 -25.44
N ALA A 24 -21.88 -21.75 -24.28
CA ALA A 24 -21.27 -21.39 -23.01
C ALA A 24 -20.04 -22.29 -22.76
N ASN A 25 -18.85 -21.79 -23.04
CA ASN A 25 -17.64 -22.37 -22.49
C ASN A 25 -17.62 -21.99 -21.00
N SER A 26 -18.06 -22.94 -20.19
CA SER A 26 -17.88 -22.90 -18.75
C SER A 26 -16.37 -22.85 -18.46
N CYS A 27 -15.85 -21.67 -18.14
CA CYS A 27 -14.59 -21.56 -17.44
C CYS A 27 -14.77 -22.19 -16.06
N THR A 28 -14.48 -23.48 -15.98
CA THR A 28 -14.35 -24.17 -14.70
C THR A 28 -13.09 -23.65 -14.02
N TRP A 29 -13.28 -22.81 -13.03
CA TRP A 29 -12.23 -22.49 -12.06
C TRP A 29 -11.79 -23.80 -11.38
N PRO A 30 -10.48 -24.01 -11.16
CA PRO A 30 -10.04 -25.18 -10.42
C PRO A 30 -10.66 -25.16 -9.02
N PRO A 31 -10.99 -26.33 -8.46
CA PRO A 31 -11.66 -26.41 -7.18
C PRO A 31 -10.79 -25.76 -6.09
N ILE A 32 -11.42 -24.87 -5.35
CA ILE A 32 -10.88 -24.28 -4.12
C ILE A 32 -10.42 -25.47 -3.27
N PHE A 33 -9.12 -25.51 -2.96
CA PHE A 33 -8.54 -26.45 -2.03
C PHE A 33 -9.33 -26.41 -0.72
N SER A 34 -10.16 -27.42 -0.49
CA SER A 34 -10.83 -27.63 0.79
C SER A 34 -9.76 -27.94 1.83
N PHE A 35 -9.41 -26.95 2.63
CA PHE A 35 -8.68 -27.18 3.87
C PHE A 35 -9.60 -27.92 4.83
N THR A 36 -9.47 -29.23 4.89
CA THR A 36 -10.08 -30.05 5.93
C THR A 36 -9.47 -29.62 7.26
N LYS A 37 -10.31 -28.98 8.09
CA LYS A 37 -10.00 -28.61 9.46
C LYS A 37 -9.85 -29.90 10.29
N LYS A 38 -8.62 -30.39 10.43
CA LYS A 38 -8.31 -31.45 11.38
C LYS A 38 -8.37 -30.86 12.79
N ALA A 39 -9.44 -31.17 13.49
CA ALA A 39 -9.52 -30.91 14.93
C ALA A 39 -8.46 -31.76 15.64
N GLY A 40 -7.52 -31.12 16.30
CA GLY A 40 -6.45 -31.73 17.06
C GLY A 40 -6.08 -30.86 18.23
N ASN A 41 -6.63 -31.23 19.36
CA ASN A 41 -6.19 -31.09 20.74
C ASN A 41 -5.32 -29.89 21.15
N SER A 42 -5.89 -29.13 22.08
CA SER A 42 -5.26 -28.14 22.95
C SER A 42 -4.01 -28.68 23.63
N THR A 43 -2.87 -28.05 23.34
CA THR A 43 -1.71 -28.07 24.24
C THR A 43 -1.14 -26.65 24.28
N SER A 44 -1.12 -26.14 25.51
CA SER A 44 -0.53 -24.91 25.99
C SER A 44 0.78 -24.51 25.31
N GLY A 45 0.83 -23.24 24.86
CA GLY A 45 2.02 -22.42 25.01
C GLY A 45 3.21 -22.73 24.14
N ASN A 46 3.21 -22.21 22.96
CA ASN A 46 4.34 -21.46 22.39
C ASN A 46 3.86 -20.86 21.06
N THR A 47 3.25 -19.70 21.09
CA THR A 47 3.01 -18.95 19.87
C THR A 47 4.35 -18.47 19.34
N ASN A 48 5.03 -19.30 18.58
CA ASN A 48 6.02 -18.84 17.62
C ASN A 48 5.26 -18.00 16.59
N VAL A 49 4.97 -16.76 16.95
CA VAL A 49 4.59 -15.72 16.00
C VAL A 49 5.80 -15.60 15.09
N SER A 50 5.72 -16.21 13.93
CA SER A 50 6.68 -15.94 12.84
C SER A 50 6.64 -14.42 12.64
N LYS A 51 7.61 -13.72 13.23
CA LYS A 51 7.71 -12.26 13.10
C LYS A 51 8.10 -11.96 11.67
N ASN A 52 7.12 -11.77 10.83
CA ASN A 52 7.33 -11.29 9.47
C ASN A 52 7.81 -9.85 9.55
N PHE A 53 9.10 -9.64 9.57
CA PHE A 53 9.71 -8.32 9.49
C PHE A 53 10.46 -8.17 8.18
N ILE A 54 10.59 -6.93 7.72
CA ILE A 54 11.39 -6.54 6.57
C ILE A 54 12.54 -5.64 7.06
N THR A 55 13.72 -5.84 6.51
CA THR A 55 14.86 -4.93 6.73
C THR A 55 15.27 -4.28 5.42
N GLY A 56 15.64 -3.00 5.48
CA GLY A 56 16.08 -2.27 4.30
C GLY A 56 16.43 -0.82 4.63
N ILE A 57 16.49 0.00 3.62
CA ILE A 57 16.81 1.43 3.74
C ILE A 57 15.50 2.22 3.84
N ALA A 58 15.35 3.05 4.87
CA ALA A 58 14.34 4.08 4.96
C ALA A 58 14.94 5.45 4.60
N THR A 59 14.16 6.26 3.92
CA THR A 59 14.41 7.66 3.64
C THR A 59 13.18 8.49 4.01
N TYR A 60 13.11 9.76 3.64
CA TYR A 60 11.94 10.58 3.84
C TYR A 60 11.68 11.46 2.62
N TYR A 61 10.45 11.91 2.47
CA TYR A 61 10.02 12.75 1.37
C TYR A 61 10.70 14.11 1.36
N ALA A 62 11.01 14.61 0.17
CA ALA A 62 11.44 15.99 0.00
C ALA A 62 10.27 16.97 0.24
N SER A 63 10.58 18.19 0.64
CA SER A 63 9.58 19.23 1.01
C SER A 63 8.57 19.54 -0.10
N GLN A 64 8.96 19.38 -1.36
CA GLN A 64 8.09 19.63 -2.52
C GLN A 64 6.88 18.70 -2.64
N PHE A 65 6.83 17.62 -1.86
CA PHE A 65 5.68 16.70 -1.87
C PHE A 65 4.54 17.12 -0.95
N GLU A 66 4.76 18.14 -0.09
CA GLU A 66 3.71 18.69 0.76
C GLU A 66 2.49 19.10 -0.07
N GLY A 67 1.30 18.65 0.34
CA GLY A 67 0.05 18.94 -0.33
C GLY A 67 -0.30 18.02 -1.52
N ASN A 68 0.59 17.11 -1.94
CA ASN A 68 0.31 16.16 -3.02
C ASN A 68 -0.66 15.07 -2.56
N VAL A 69 -1.35 14.45 -3.52
CA VAL A 69 -2.27 13.33 -3.25
C VAL A 69 -1.48 12.03 -3.15
N THR A 70 -1.72 11.26 -2.09
CA THR A 70 -1.12 9.93 -1.85
C THR A 70 -1.87 8.83 -2.59
N ALA A 71 -1.34 7.61 -2.59
CA ALA A 71 -1.99 6.45 -3.21
C ALA A 71 -3.33 6.05 -2.55
N THR A 72 -3.60 6.48 -1.31
CA THR A 72 -4.91 6.32 -0.65
C THR A 72 -5.91 7.42 -1.02
N GLY A 73 -5.49 8.47 -1.74
CA GLY A 73 -6.30 9.63 -2.07
C GLY A 73 -6.27 10.73 -1.00
N GLU A 74 -5.50 10.56 0.06
CA GLU A 74 -5.31 11.57 1.12
C GLU A 74 -4.31 12.65 0.69
N THR A 75 -4.41 13.84 1.25
CA THR A 75 -3.38 14.86 1.09
C THR A 75 -2.17 14.51 1.95
N PHE A 76 -0.98 14.54 1.35
CA PHE A 76 0.26 14.30 2.07
C PHE A 76 0.65 15.52 2.93
N HIS A 77 0.92 15.26 4.19
CA HIS A 77 1.44 16.26 5.11
C HIS A 77 2.68 15.75 5.85
N HIS A 78 3.72 16.57 5.87
CA HIS A 78 4.96 16.27 6.60
C HIS A 78 4.77 16.15 8.12
N SER A 79 3.66 16.70 8.64
CA SER A 79 3.27 16.60 10.05
C SER A 79 2.81 15.23 10.49
N ASP A 80 2.31 14.43 9.57
CA ASP A 80 1.64 13.17 9.86
C ASP A 80 2.63 12.03 10.14
N LEU A 81 2.16 10.97 10.77
CA LEU A 81 2.92 9.73 10.95
C LEU A 81 2.50 8.71 9.90
N THR A 82 2.83 8.99 8.64
CA THR A 82 2.55 8.14 7.49
C THR A 82 3.81 7.83 6.69
N ALA A 83 3.71 6.87 5.78
CA ALA A 83 4.84 6.48 4.95
C ALA A 83 4.40 5.85 3.62
N ALA A 84 5.30 5.89 2.61
CA ALA A 84 5.18 5.08 1.41
C ALA A 84 5.96 3.78 1.54
N SER A 85 5.36 2.70 1.06
CA SER A 85 6.02 1.40 0.93
C SER A 85 5.38 0.56 -0.17
N ASN A 86 6.21 -0.24 -0.87
CA ASN A 86 5.74 -1.22 -1.85
C ASN A 86 5.62 -2.64 -1.26
N TYR A 87 6.01 -2.82 0.00
CA TYR A 87 6.09 -4.12 0.67
C TYR A 87 4.89 -4.44 1.56
N PHE A 88 4.08 -3.44 1.91
CA PHE A 88 2.90 -3.60 2.76
C PHE A 88 1.65 -3.12 2.01
N ALA A 89 0.48 -3.66 2.36
CA ALA A 89 -0.79 -3.14 1.85
C ALA A 89 -1.00 -1.69 2.31
N LEU A 90 -1.76 -0.89 1.52
CA LEU A 90 -2.22 0.42 1.98
C LEU A 90 -3.05 0.26 3.25
N ASN A 91 -2.99 1.26 4.11
CA ASN A 91 -3.61 1.30 5.43
C ASN A 91 -3.07 0.29 6.45
N THR A 92 -1.96 -0.38 6.15
CA THR A 92 -1.27 -1.20 7.14
C THR A 92 -0.50 -0.32 8.12
N TRP A 93 -0.65 -0.58 9.41
CA TRP A 93 0.19 0.00 10.45
C TRP A 93 1.47 -0.79 10.59
N VAL A 94 2.60 -0.11 10.67
CA VAL A 94 3.92 -0.74 10.81
C VAL A 94 4.75 -0.05 11.88
N LYS A 95 5.43 -0.85 12.70
CA LYS A 95 6.48 -0.38 13.60
C LYS A 95 7.80 -0.35 12.86
N VAL A 96 8.40 0.81 12.80
CA VAL A 96 9.68 1.06 12.13
C VAL A 96 10.74 1.30 13.19
N THR A 97 11.78 0.48 13.20
CA THR A 97 12.89 0.59 14.15
C THR A 97 14.18 0.94 13.41
N ASN A 98 14.81 2.03 13.76
CA ASN A 98 16.14 2.38 13.28
C ASN A 98 17.17 1.45 13.97
N ILE A 99 17.82 0.59 13.18
CA ILE A 99 18.72 -0.45 13.69
C ILE A 99 19.94 0.15 14.41
N LEU A 100 20.39 1.32 13.99
CA LEU A 100 21.57 1.97 14.58
C LEU A 100 21.27 2.61 15.93
N THR A 101 20.11 3.28 16.05
CA THR A 101 19.79 4.08 17.25
C THR A 101 18.85 3.37 18.22
N GLY A 102 18.21 2.26 17.78
CA GLY A 102 17.17 1.56 18.54
C GLY A 102 15.85 2.33 18.64
N LYS A 103 15.75 3.54 18.09
CA LYS A 103 14.51 4.32 18.09
C LYS A 103 13.46 3.66 17.20
N SER A 104 12.22 3.65 17.65
CA SER A 104 11.08 3.14 16.89
C SER A 104 9.93 4.13 16.88
N ILE A 105 9.13 4.05 15.82
CA ILE A 105 7.86 4.76 15.66
C ILE A 105 6.85 3.83 15.00
N VAL A 106 5.58 4.14 15.14
CA VAL A 106 4.52 3.47 14.39
C VAL A 106 3.97 4.45 13.35
N VAL A 107 3.86 3.98 12.10
CA VAL A 107 3.34 4.77 10.99
C VAL A 107 2.33 3.97 10.19
N ARG A 108 1.39 4.66 9.51
CA ARG A 108 0.45 4.04 8.58
C ARG A 108 0.99 4.16 7.15
N ILE A 109 0.91 3.07 6.40
CA ILE A 109 1.25 3.06 4.97
C ILE A 109 0.07 3.63 4.18
N ASN A 110 0.22 4.83 3.63
CA ASN A 110 -0.81 5.48 2.84
C ASN A 110 -0.36 5.81 1.41
N ASP A 111 0.89 5.49 1.06
CA ASP A 111 1.41 5.83 -0.27
C ASP A 111 2.32 4.73 -0.84
N ARG A 112 2.69 4.88 -2.12
CA ARG A 112 3.56 3.99 -2.88
C ARG A 112 4.84 4.70 -3.30
N MET A 113 5.94 4.00 -3.22
CA MET A 113 7.23 4.46 -3.75
C MET A 113 7.32 4.17 -5.25
N HIS A 114 8.03 5.01 -5.99
CA HIS A 114 8.39 4.69 -7.36
C HIS A 114 9.19 3.36 -7.41
N PRO A 115 8.90 2.42 -8.36
CA PRO A 115 9.54 1.09 -8.40
C PRO A 115 11.07 1.12 -8.35
N ARG A 116 11.71 2.07 -9.02
CA ARG A 116 13.18 2.26 -8.98
C ARG A 116 13.77 2.47 -7.58
N MET A 117 12.96 2.90 -6.61
CA MET A 117 13.43 3.08 -5.23
C MET A 117 13.59 1.73 -4.52
N SER A 118 12.67 0.80 -4.77
CA SER A 118 12.76 -0.58 -4.28
C SER A 118 13.99 -1.31 -4.84
N GLU A 119 14.31 -1.09 -6.13
CA GLU A 119 15.52 -1.64 -6.76
C GLU A 119 16.81 -1.16 -6.08
N LYS A 120 16.81 0.03 -5.49
CA LYS A 120 17.93 0.58 -4.70
C LYS A 120 17.94 0.13 -3.24
N GLY A 121 17.11 -0.87 -2.88
CA GLY A 121 17.01 -1.41 -1.52
C GLY A 121 16.24 -0.50 -0.55
N ARG A 122 15.51 0.52 -1.04
CA ARG A 122 14.62 1.33 -0.21
C ARG A 122 13.33 0.56 0.04
N VAL A 123 12.95 0.49 1.29
CA VAL A 123 11.74 -0.23 1.74
C VAL A 123 10.66 0.72 2.26
N LEU A 124 11.05 1.95 2.61
CA LEU A 124 10.16 2.93 3.24
C LEU A 124 10.60 4.36 2.95
N ASP A 125 9.62 5.24 2.67
CA ASP A 125 9.78 6.68 2.64
C ASP A 125 8.86 7.31 3.69
N LEU A 126 9.45 7.97 4.68
CA LEU A 126 8.75 8.56 5.83
C LEU A 126 8.36 10.03 5.55
N THR A 127 7.38 10.51 6.29
CA THR A 127 7.18 11.96 6.47
C THR A 127 8.35 12.57 7.24
N LEU A 128 8.49 13.89 7.21
CA LEU A 128 9.53 14.60 7.94
C LEU A 128 9.41 14.37 9.47
N THR A 129 8.20 14.34 9.99
CA THR A 129 7.93 14.05 11.40
C THR A 129 8.41 12.68 11.80
N GLY A 130 8.08 11.65 11.02
CA GLY A 130 8.60 10.29 11.24
C GLY A 130 10.12 10.22 11.16
N ALA A 131 10.73 10.91 10.20
CA ALA A 131 12.18 10.98 10.05
C ALA A 131 12.88 11.68 11.25
N LYS A 132 12.29 12.72 11.80
CA LYS A 132 12.79 13.41 13.00
C LYS A 132 12.76 12.48 14.21
N GLN A 133 11.64 11.78 14.44
CA GLN A 133 11.48 10.86 15.58
C GLN A 133 12.47 9.68 15.49
N LEU A 134 12.69 9.13 14.30
CA LEU A 134 13.69 8.07 14.06
C LEU A 134 15.14 8.57 14.00
N ARG A 135 15.37 9.90 14.12
CA ARG A 135 16.70 10.55 14.04
C ARG A 135 17.45 10.22 12.74
N ILE A 136 16.76 10.25 11.61
CA ILE A 136 17.38 9.99 10.31
C ILE A 136 17.60 11.25 9.47
N VAL A 137 17.05 12.41 9.85
CA VAL A 137 17.07 13.65 9.06
C VAL A 137 18.50 14.05 8.69
N ASN A 138 19.43 14.04 9.64
CA ASN A 138 20.80 14.50 9.39
C ASN A 138 21.57 13.65 8.38
N ARG A 139 21.26 12.35 8.30
CA ARG A 139 21.89 11.41 7.36
C ARG A 139 21.11 11.21 6.07
N GLY A 140 19.84 11.60 6.05
CA GLY A 140 18.92 11.39 4.94
C GLY A 140 18.44 9.95 4.78
N VAL A 141 19.16 8.97 5.36
CA VAL A 141 18.89 7.53 5.22
C VAL A 141 19.21 6.79 6.50
N ALA A 142 18.51 5.68 6.75
CA ALA A 142 18.82 4.74 7.83
C ALA A 142 18.49 3.31 7.43
N LYS A 143 19.24 2.35 7.99
CA LYS A 143 18.86 0.94 7.95
C LYS A 143 17.80 0.69 9.02
N VAL A 144 16.65 0.17 8.60
CA VAL A 144 15.50 -0.04 9.48
C VAL A 144 15.04 -1.49 9.45
N LYS A 145 14.38 -1.88 10.53
CA LYS A 145 13.54 -3.05 10.65
C LYS A 145 12.09 -2.60 10.71
N ILE A 146 11.22 -3.24 9.94
CA ILE A 146 9.81 -2.89 9.82
C ILE A 146 8.97 -4.12 10.13
N GLU A 147 8.03 -3.99 11.05
CA GLU A 147 7.13 -5.06 11.50
C GLU A 147 5.69 -4.58 11.38
N PRO A 148 4.78 -5.35 10.77
CA PRO A 148 3.36 -4.99 10.80
C PRO A 148 2.85 -5.11 12.25
N VAL A 149 2.00 -4.16 12.64
CA VAL A 149 1.37 -4.10 13.96
C VAL A 149 -0.14 -3.92 13.83
N SER A 150 -0.88 -4.26 14.89
CA SER A 150 -2.31 -3.98 14.93
C SER A 150 -2.56 -2.49 15.18
N GLU A 151 -3.70 -1.97 14.74
CA GLU A 151 -4.09 -0.58 14.95
C GLU A 151 -4.14 -0.21 16.45
N ASN A 152 -4.56 -1.13 17.30
CA ASN A 152 -4.59 -0.92 18.74
C ASN A 152 -3.18 -0.67 19.33
N GLN A 153 -2.14 -1.32 18.78
CA GLN A 153 -0.75 -1.09 19.18
C GLN A 153 -0.25 0.27 18.68
N ALA A 154 -0.71 0.72 17.52
CA ALA A 154 -0.37 2.02 16.96
C ALA A 154 -0.80 3.18 17.87
N THR A 155 -1.97 3.06 18.50
CA THR A 155 -2.52 4.10 19.39
C THR A 155 -1.77 4.20 20.72
N THR A 156 -1.11 3.13 21.15
CA THR A 156 -0.41 3.08 22.46
C THR A 156 1.05 3.54 22.38
N GLU A 157 1.69 3.44 21.19
CA GLU A 157 3.13 3.70 21.02
C GLU A 157 3.44 5.10 20.43
N ASN A 158 2.44 5.90 20.04
CA ASN A 158 2.55 7.29 19.57
C ASN A 158 2.07 8.26 20.64
#